data_f147cae2bbe7f66c8018ba523681ac49
#
_entry.id   f147cae2bbe7f66c8018ba523681ac49
#
_cell.length_a   1.000
_cell.length_b   1.000
_cell.length_c   1.000
_cell.angle_alpha   90.00
_cell.angle_beta   90.00
_cell.angle_gamma   90.00
#
_symmetry.space_group_name_H-M   'P 1'
#
loop_
_entity.id
_entity.type
_entity.pdbx_description
1 polymer ?
#
loop_
_entity_poly.entity_id
_entity_poly.type
_entity_poly.pdbx_seq_one_letter_code
_entity_poly.pdbx_strand_id
1 'polypeptide(L)'
;MNRIYSFIILLALARSTVFAQLDPGNPLSGLEKLKDFKTMRASSTDPNWRNGNGDCRWIRAGGSLTLAELKGPGEIVHFWCTIADQEPNYSRLLTLHIYWDGETNASVECPIGDFFGMGMGVDKPFTSLPIRVSSDGRGRNCYWPMPFRKSARIVVTNGGKKPCDAFYYYIDWQQLMSLPDDSAYFHAMYRQEFPCVMGQNYLIADIQGRGQYVGTVLSVYLTSPGWFGEGNDYFFIDGEKEPSLRGTGTEDYFCDGWGFREQSGPFYGTPLWEGYDTGDRGSAYRWHIPDPVTFKKSLRVEIQHRGYQKFPDGKETGYIERDDLMSSVAFWYQIGAHKPYPPLPPGPERLPFRDLILLKGYTAVATAKHSVDPIEVQPLDGATDGKQLWFHPHDDKGWVEVSFESPTNQSIELTVKMVHSYDYGIYRVLLDGEQIALLDLYDPDIVPTADKLGMQKLAAGTHTLRFECVGKSAKSAGYFLGFDALVERVSAYVRPPSVD
;
A
#
# COMPACT_ATOMS: atom_id res chain seq x y z
N MET A 1 -34.87 32.42 77.73
CA MET A 1 -34.58 31.04 77.30
C MET A 1 -34.27 31.09 75.85
N ASN A 2 -32.97 31.29 75.54
CA ASN A 2 -32.48 31.37 74.15
C ASN A 2 -31.90 30.03 73.75
N ARG A 3 -32.45 29.44 72.67
CA ARG A 3 -31.90 28.23 71.99
C ARG A 3 -31.04 28.68 70.81
N ILE A 4 -29.72 28.48 70.93
CA ILE A 4 -28.77 28.67 69.86
C ILE A 4 -28.76 27.38 69.04
N TYR A 5 -29.07 27.48 67.74
CA TYR A 5 -28.90 26.38 66.76
C TYR A 5 -27.53 26.55 66.11
N SER A 6 -26.60 25.62 66.40
CA SER A 6 -25.33 25.52 65.68
C SER A 6 -25.53 24.84 64.35
N PHE A 7 -25.31 25.56 63.28
CA PHE A 7 -25.23 24.98 61.92
C PHE A 7 -23.78 24.50 61.70
N ILE A 8 -23.60 23.18 61.57
CA ILE A 8 -22.36 22.59 61.10
C ILE A 8 -22.40 22.59 59.59
N ILE A 9 -21.58 23.44 58.94
CA ILE A 9 -21.37 23.43 57.50
C ILE A 9 -20.29 22.37 57.21
N LEU A 10 -20.69 21.23 56.62
CA LEU A 10 -19.79 20.24 56.06
C LEU A 10 -19.28 20.77 54.72
N LEU A 11 -18.05 21.27 54.64
CA LEU A 11 -17.36 21.58 53.40
C LEU A 11 -16.90 20.25 52.75
N ALA A 12 -17.66 19.76 51.79
CA ALA A 12 -17.21 18.71 50.89
C ALA A 12 -16.17 19.29 49.91
N LEU A 13 -14.89 19.04 50.19
CA LEU A 13 -13.81 19.30 49.22
C LEU A 13 -13.95 18.34 48.04
N ALA A 14 -14.70 18.76 47.02
CA ALA A 14 -14.64 18.16 45.72
C ALA A 14 -13.23 18.40 45.13
N ARG A 15 -12.38 17.39 45.19
CA ARG A 15 -11.14 17.38 44.39
C ARG A 15 -11.55 17.28 42.92
N SER A 16 -11.69 18.42 42.27
CA SER A 16 -11.74 18.49 40.80
C SER A 16 -10.36 18.07 40.32
N THR A 17 -10.26 16.82 39.86
CA THR A 17 -9.15 16.41 39.00
C THR A 17 -9.30 17.18 37.70
N VAL A 18 -8.62 18.29 37.59
CA VAL A 18 -8.43 18.99 36.32
C VAL A 18 -7.55 18.05 35.49
N PHE A 19 -8.19 17.23 34.64
CA PHE A 19 -7.47 16.64 33.54
C PHE A 19 -6.98 17.81 32.67
N ALA A 20 -5.68 18.06 32.69
CA ALA A 20 -5.07 18.99 31.76
C ALA A 20 -5.43 18.49 30.35
N GLN A 21 -6.35 19.18 29.70
CA GLN A 21 -6.69 18.97 28.31
C GLN A 21 -5.38 19.17 27.55
N LEU A 22 -4.85 18.08 26.99
CA LEU A 22 -3.68 18.16 26.12
C LEU A 22 -4.03 19.16 25.04
N ASP A 23 -3.17 20.15 24.81
CA ASP A 23 -3.31 21.05 23.67
C ASP A 23 -3.19 20.21 22.39
N PRO A 24 -4.27 19.99 21.62
CA PRO A 24 -4.23 19.13 20.45
C PRO A 24 -3.33 19.68 19.33
N GLY A 25 -2.86 20.91 19.45
CA GLY A 25 -1.94 21.55 18.52
C GLY A 25 -0.46 21.33 18.83
N ASN A 26 -0.10 20.80 20.00
CA ASN A 26 1.31 20.58 20.36
C ASN A 26 1.57 19.11 20.75
N PRO A 27 2.11 18.28 19.83
CA PRO A 27 2.41 16.88 20.11
C PRO A 27 3.51 16.67 21.16
N LEU A 28 4.24 17.72 21.54
CA LEU A 28 5.25 17.70 22.60
C LEU A 28 4.66 18.04 23.97
N SER A 29 3.40 18.47 24.03
CA SER A 29 2.72 18.83 25.28
C SER A 29 2.65 17.64 26.23
N GLY A 30 3.11 17.86 27.47
CA GLY A 30 3.11 16.84 28.53
C GLY A 30 4.29 15.88 28.51
N LEU A 31 5.29 16.07 27.64
CA LEU A 31 6.54 15.28 27.69
C LEU A 31 7.36 15.62 28.94
N GLU A 32 7.24 16.85 29.48
CA GLU A 32 7.87 17.29 30.69
C GLU A 32 7.27 16.66 31.97
N LYS A 33 6.11 15.99 31.87
CA LYS A 33 5.47 15.27 32.96
C LYS A 33 5.94 13.84 33.00
N LEU A 34 6.45 13.41 34.18
CA LEU A 34 6.85 12.02 34.38
C LEU A 34 5.67 11.09 34.14
N LYS A 35 5.94 9.96 33.47
CA LYS A 35 4.96 8.95 33.12
C LYS A 35 5.09 7.76 34.07
N ASP A 36 3.96 7.19 34.45
CA ASP A 36 3.89 6.02 35.33
C ASP A 36 3.51 4.77 34.52
N PHE A 37 4.45 4.34 33.69
CA PHE A 37 4.38 3.09 32.95
C PHE A 37 5.78 2.50 32.75
N LYS A 38 5.85 1.19 32.49
CA LYS A 38 7.09 0.56 32.11
C LYS A 38 7.22 0.53 30.59
N THR A 39 8.28 1.15 30.07
CA THR A 39 8.62 1.07 28.63
C THR A 39 9.10 -0.33 28.26
N MET A 40 8.52 -0.90 27.21
CA MET A 40 8.77 -2.24 26.74
C MET A 40 9.00 -2.24 25.22
N ARG A 41 9.75 -3.22 24.71
CA ARG A 41 9.97 -3.45 23.28
C ARG A 41 9.97 -4.93 22.98
N ALA A 42 9.25 -5.33 21.91
CA ALA A 42 9.50 -6.57 21.19
C ALA A 42 10.21 -6.20 19.87
N SER A 43 11.19 -6.98 19.47
CA SER A 43 11.95 -6.69 18.25
C SER A 43 12.56 -7.94 17.64
N SER A 44 13.04 -7.81 16.42
CA SER A 44 13.81 -8.85 15.73
C SER A 44 15.25 -8.97 16.22
N THR A 45 15.65 -8.24 17.27
CA THR A 45 17.04 -8.24 17.77
C THR A 45 17.55 -9.64 18.10
N ASP A 46 18.86 -9.86 17.93
CA ASP A 46 19.52 -11.07 18.36
C ASP A 46 19.43 -11.21 19.90
N PRO A 47 19.00 -12.36 20.44
CA PRO A 47 19.04 -12.59 21.88
C PRO A 47 20.41 -12.39 22.52
N ASN A 48 21.48 -12.63 21.77
CA ASN A 48 22.85 -12.34 22.20
C ASN A 48 23.20 -10.86 21.91
N TRP A 49 22.58 -9.95 22.63
CA TRP A 49 22.70 -8.51 22.46
C TRP A 49 24.15 -7.93 22.56
N ARG A 50 25.11 -8.70 23.09
CA ARG A 50 26.52 -8.25 23.23
C ARG A 50 27.34 -8.50 21.98
N ASN A 51 27.23 -9.68 21.37
CA ASN A 51 28.10 -10.12 20.29
C ASN A 51 27.34 -10.71 19.09
N GLY A 52 26.00 -10.82 19.18
CA GLY A 52 25.16 -11.35 18.11
C GLY A 52 24.85 -10.30 17.06
N ASN A 53 24.57 -10.76 15.85
CA ASN A 53 24.07 -9.98 14.73
C ASN A 53 22.98 -10.76 13.96
N GLY A 54 22.26 -11.64 14.68
CA GLY A 54 21.17 -12.46 14.14
C GLY A 54 19.82 -11.74 14.18
N ASP A 55 19.77 -10.47 13.75
CA ASP A 55 18.58 -9.61 13.83
C ASP A 55 17.56 -9.89 12.73
N CYS A 56 18.00 -10.53 11.65
CA CYS A 56 17.15 -10.85 10.51
C CYS A 56 16.14 -11.96 10.85
N ARG A 57 14.91 -11.77 10.41
CA ARG A 57 13.88 -12.83 10.39
C ARG A 57 13.46 -13.04 8.94
N TRP A 58 13.23 -14.27 8.56
CA TRP A 58 12.72 -14.66 7.26
C TRP A 58 11.37 -15.37 7.41
N ILE A 59 10.54 -15.31 6.36
CA ILE A 59 9.22 -15.91 6.37
C ILE A 59 9.09 -16.78 5.13
N ARG A 60 9.08 -18.09 5.26
CA ARG A 60 8.90 -19.00 4.12
C ARG A 60 7.57 -18.73 3.39
N ALA A 61 7.50 -19.05 2.12
CA ALA A 61 6.25 -19.06 1.36
C ALA A 61 5.18 -19.91 2.08
N GLY A 62 3.97 -19.38 2.21
CA GLY A 62 2.88 -19.98 2.97
C GLY A 62 3.10 -20.07 4.49
N GLY A 63 4.18 -19.48 5.01
CA GLY A 63 4.52 -19.49 6.43
C GLY A 63 4.04 -18.27 7.20
N SER A 64 4.34 -18.25 8.49
CA SER A 64 4.05 -17.13 9.38
C SER A 64 5.20 -16.86 10.33
N LEU A 65 5.29 -15.61 10.79
CA LEU A 65 6.22 -15.13 11.82
C LEU A 65 5.42 -14.42 12.91
N THR A 66 5.52 -14.90 14.15
CA THR A 66 5.02 -14.17 15.31
C THR A 66 6.04 -13.09 15.68
N LEU A 67 5.63 -11.82 15.54
CA LEU A 67 6.47 -10.67 15.89
C LEU A 67 6.50 -10.43 17.39
N ALA A 68 5.33 -10.59 18.05
CA ALA A 68 5.21 -10.36 19.49
C ALA A 68 4.05 -11.12 20.12
N GLU A 69 4.25 -11.50 21.40
CA GLU A 69 3.23 -11.92 22.35
C GLU A 69 3.40 -11.11 23.62
N LEU A 70 2.56 -10.08 23.78
CA LEU A 70 2.65 -9.10 24.86
C LEU A 70 1.67 -9.44 25.96
N LYS A 71 2.10 -9.28 27.22
CA LYS A 71 1.24 -9.45 28.41
C LYS A 71 0.80 -8.10 28.93
N GLY A 72 -0.50 -7.85 28.93
CA GLY A 72 -1.10 -6.61 29.37
C GLY A 72 -1.39 -6.52 30.86
N PRO A 73 -2.05 -5.43 31.31
CA PRO A 73 -2.56 -4.37 30.42
C PRO A 73 -1.45 -3.51 29.82
N GLY A 74 -1.68 -3.01 28.61
CA GLY A 74 -0.68 -2.21 27.92
C GLY A 74 -1.22 -1.49 26.69
N GLU A 75 -0.35 -0.72 26.05
CA GLU A 75 -0.64 0.00 24.80
C GLU A 75 0.58 -0.03 23.90
N ILE A 76 0.41 -0.50 22.65
CA ILE A 76 1.43 -0.35 21.62
C ILE A 76 1.37 1.11 21.16
N VAL A 77 2.53 1.77 21.15
CA VAL A 77 2.64 3.19 20.80
C VAL A 77 3.45 3.44 19.54
N HIS A 78 4.20 2.44 19.10
CA HIS A 78 4.97 2.51 17.86
C HIS A 78 5.20 1.11 17.29
N PHE A 79 4.95 0.95 16.01
CA PHE A 79 5.32 -0.23 15.24
C PHE A 79 6.14 0.20 14.03
N TRP A 80 7.39 -0.23 14.00
CA TRP A 80 8.28 -0.05 12.87
C TRP A 80 8.66 -1.39 12.26
N CYS A 81 8.75 -1.44 10.92
CA CYS A 81 9.37 -2.57 10.22
C CYS A 81 10.06 -2.12 8.93
N THR A 82 11.03 -2.94 8.51
CA THR A 82 11.61 -2.88 7.17
C THR A 82 11.72 -4.29 6.61
N ILE A 83 11.52 -4.41 5.29
CA ILE A 83 11.35 -5.68 4.62
C ILE A 83 12.22 -5.71 3.37
N ALA A 84 12.94 -6.81 3.15
CA ALA A 84 13.54 -7.15 1.88
C ALA A 84 12.93 -8.46 1.37
N ASP A 85 12.37 -8.41 0.19
CA ASP A 85 11.68 -9.53 -0.45
C ASP A 85 11.87 -9.42 -1.97
N GLN A 86 12.24 -10.54 -2.61
CA GLN A 86 12.45 -10.60 -4.05
C GLN A 86 11.16 -10.86 -4.83
N GLU A 87 10.04 -11.14 -4.16
CA GLU A 87 8.77 -11.34 -4.84
C GLU A 87 8.15 -9.96 -5.14
N PRO A 88 7.88 -9.65 -6.43
CA PRO A 88 7.21 -8.39 -6.78
C PRO A 88 5.88 -8.23 -6.04
N ASN A 89 5.57 -7.01 -5.63
CA ASN A 89 4.34 -6.67 -4.89
C ASN A 89 4.21 -7.40 -3.53
N TYR A 90 5.31 -7.83 -2.92
CA TYR A 90 5.35 -8.53 -1.63
C TYR A 90 4.55 -7.83 -0.54
N SER A 91 4.50 -6.50 -0.56
CA SER A 91 3.74 -5.70 0.41
C SER A 91 2.22 -5.99 0.38
N ARG A 92 1.71 -6.56 -0.73
CA ARG A 92 0.34 -7.09 -0.86
C ARG A 92 0.23 -8.58 -0.51
N LEU A 93 1.33 -9.32 -0.60
CA LEU A 93 1.37 -10.76 -0.33
C LEU A 93 1.59 -11.06 1.15
N LEU A 94 2.34 -10.22 1.85
CA LEU A 94 2.51 -10.30 3.30
C LEU A 94 1.27 -9.70 4.00
N THR A 95 0.73 -10.42 5.00
CA THR A 95 -0.46 -9.99 5.75
C THR A 95 -0.11 -9.78 7.21
N LEU A 96 -0.49 -8.62 7.75
CA LEU A 96 -0.42 -8.31 9.17
C LEU A 96 -1.71 -8.77 9.86
N HIS A 97 -1.55 -9.52 10.96
CA HIS A 97 -2.64 -9.90 11.85
C HIS A 97 -2.32 -9.44 13.27
N ILE A 98 -3.29 -8.82 13.96
CA ILE A 98 -3.18 -8.50 15.38
C ILE A 98 -4.42 -9.01 16.11
N TYR A 99 -4.20 -9.67 17.24
CA TYR A 99 -5.24 -10.27 18.08
C TYR A 99 -5.15 -9.68 19.47
N TRP A 100 -6.27 -9.22 20.01
CA TRP A 100 -6.37 -8.69 21.37
C TRP A 100 -6.90 -9.72 22.33
N ASP A 101 -6.36 -9.75 23.54
CA ASP A 101 -6.90 -10.42 24.73
C ASP A 101 -7.24 -11.91 24.58
N GLY A 102 -6.56 -12.59 23.66
CA GLY A 102 -6.75 -14.03 23.39
C GLY A 102 -7.86 -14.32 22.38
N GLU A 103 -8.39 -13.33 21.67
CA GLU A 103 -9.34 -13.58 20.58
C GLU A 103 -8.71 -14.41 19.47
N THR A 104 -9.54 -15.21 18.80
CA THR A 104 -9.15 -16.05 17.68
C THR A 104 -9.33 -15.36 16.33
N ASN A 105 -10.27 -14.40 16.25
CA ASN A 105 -10.45 -13.56 15.09
C ASN A 105 -9.52 -12.35 15.17
N ALA A 106 -8.80 -12.06 14.11
CA ALA A 106 -7.90 -10.91 14.09
C ALA A 106 -8.69 -9.60 14.10
N SER A 107 -8.30 -8.66 14.97
CA SER A 107 -8.83 -7.29 14.97
C SER A 107 -8.13 -6.40 13.93
N VAL A 108 -6.90 -6.76 13.55
CA VAL A 108 -6.21 -6.21 12.38
C VAL A 108 -5.93 -7.36 11.44
N GLU A 109 -6.43 -7.28 10.21
CA GLU A 109 -6.19 -8.25 9.15
C GLU A 109 -6.13 -7.53 7.80
N CYS A 110 -4.93 -7.27 7.33
CA CYS A 110 -4.73 -6.61 6.04
C CYS A 110 -3.32 -6.83 5.47
N PRO A 111 -3.14 -6.69 4.15
CA PRO A 111 -1.82 -6.67 3.54
C PRO A 111 -0.97 -5.58 4.18
N ILE A 112 0.32 -5.86 4.36
CA ILE A 112 1.19 -4.97 5.13
C ILE A 112 1.38 -3.61 4.45
N GLY A 113 1.45 -3.57 3.11
CA GLY A 113 1.51 -2.31 2.37
C GLY A 113 0.27 -1.46 2.59
N ASP A 114 -0.91 -2.07 2.46
CA ASP A 114 -2.20 -1.39 2.64
C ASP A 114 -2.40 -0.88 4.08
N PHE A 115 -1.94 -1.63 5.10
CA PHE A 115 -1.92 -1.17 6.49
C PHE A 115 -1.10 0.11 6.66
N PHE A 116 0.04 0.19 5.99
CA PHE A 116 0.91 1.38 6.02
C PHE A 116 0.53 2.42 4.96
N GLY A 117 -0.70 2.40 4.44
CA GLY A 117 -1.24 3.43 3.55
C GLY A 117 -0.81 3.31 2.08
N MET A 118 -0.18 2.21 1.71
CA MET A 118 0.32 1.95 0.36
C MET A 118 -0.36 0.72 -0.25
N GLY A 119 -1.33 0.96 -1.12
CA GLY A 119 -2.05 -0.10 -1.81
C GLY A 119 -1.46 -0.51 -3.15
N MET A 120 -2.11 -1.45 -3.81
CA MET A 120 -1.76 -1.98 -5.14
C MET A 120 -0.35 -2.58 -5.27
N GLY A 121 0.27 -2.93 -4.13
CA GLY A 121 1.61 -3.54 -4.10
C GLY A 121 2.75 -2.56 -4.42
N VAL A 122 2.50 -1.27 -4.37
CA VAL A 122 3.49 -0.21 -4.61
C VAL A 122 3.99 0.32 -3.28
N ASP A 123 5.29 0.43 -3.12
CA ASP A 123 5.91 1.04 -1.96
C ASP A 123 6.47 2.41 -2.34
N LYS A 124 5.95 3.48 -1.73
CA LYS A 124 6.40 4.87 -1.92
C LYS A 124 6.56 5.58 -0.57
N PRO A 125 7.50 6.52 -0.45
CA PRO A 125 7.64 7.32 0.76
C PRO A 125 6.50 8.33 0.88
N PHE A 126 5.92 8.47 2.07
CA PHE A 126 5.00 9.54 2.42
C PHE A 126 4.99 9.80 3.92
N THR A 127 4.41 10.93 4.33
CA THR A 127 4.34 11.31 5.74
C THR A 127 2.93 11.73 6.11
N SER A 128 2.36 11.06 7.12
CA SER A 128 1.13 11.48 7.79
C SER A 128 1.32 11.47 9.30
N LEU A 129 0.29 11.86 10.06
CA LEU A 129 0.41 11.87 11.52
C LEU A 129 0.55 10.45 12.11
N PRO A 130 -0.34 9.48 11.78
CA PRO A 130 -0.26 8.14 12.37
C PRO A 130 0.66 7.18 11.61
N ILE A 131 0.98 7.45 10.33
CA ILE A 131 1.76 6.54 9.49
C ILE A 131 2.80 7.33 8.70
N ARG A 132 4.02 6.83 8.72
CA ARG A 132 5.11 7.35 7.90
C ARG A 132 5.84 6.21 7.20
N VAL A 133 6.04 6.35 5.90
CA VAL A 133 6.87 5.47 5.08
C VAL A 133 8.07 6.27 4.59
N SER A 134 9.27 5.73 4.81
CA SER A 134 10.55 6.38 4.49
C SER A 134 11.44 5.45 3.67
N SER A 135 12.63 5.91 3.30
CA SER A 135 13.65 5.10 2.62
C SER A 135 13.07 4.41 1.37
N ASP A 136 12.47 5.20 0.48
CA ASP A 136 11.86 4.74 -0.78
C ASP A 136 10.87 3.58 -0.61
N GLY A 137 10.02 3.67 0.42
CA GLY A 137 9.00 2.65 0.70
C GLY A 137 9.44 1.56 1.69
N ARG A 138 10.73 1.49 2.05
CA ARG A 138 11.29 0.38 2.82
C ARG A 138 11.08 0.49 4.33
N GLY A 139 11.14 1.69 4.90
CA GLY A 139 10.97 1.92 6.33
C GLY A 139 9.53 2.33 6.67
N ARG A 140 8.78 1.48 7.36
CA ARG A 140 7.36 1.66 7.67
C ARG A 140 7.17 1.93 9.15
N ASN A 141 6.44 2.98 9.50
CA ASN A 141 6.19 3.40 10.88
C ASN A 141 4.70 3.61 11.09
N CYS A 142 4.19 3.13 12.21
CA CYS A 142 2.81 3.32 12.67
C CYS A 142 2.81 3.82 14.11
N TYR A 143 2.04 4.88 14.37
CA TYR A 143 1.88 5.52 15.68
C TYR A 143 0.42 5.48 16.17
N TRP A 144 -0.45 4.72 15.54
CA TRP A 144 -1.79 4.47 16.08
C TRP A 144 -1.67 3.87 17.47
N PRO A 145 -2.28 4.45 18.53
CA PRO A 145 -2.31 3.84 19.86
C PRO A 145 -3.14 2.55 19.81
N MET A 146 -2.59 1.46 20.33
CA MET A 146 -3.26 0.15 20.30
C MET A 146 -3.33 -0.44 21.72
N PRO A 147 -4.33 -0.08 22.52
CA PRO A 147 -4.48 -0.58 23.88
C PRO A 147 -4.98 -2.04 23.89
N PHE A 148 -4.53 -2.81 24.91
CA PHE A 148 -4.96 -4.19 25.17
C PHE A 148 -4.99 -4.46 26.68
N ARG A 149 -6.00 -5.22 27.17
CA ARG A 149 -6.22 -5.42 28.62
C ARG A 149 -5.47 -6.63 29.16
N LYS A 150 -5.38 -7.72 28.39
CA LYS A 150 -4.77 -8.98 28.85
C LYS A 150 -3.55 -9.33 28.00
N SER A 151 -3.67 -9.28 26.70
CA SER A 151 -2.58 -9.68 25.79
C SER A 151 -2.74 -9.09 24.40
N ALA A 152 -1.61 -8.98 23.68
CA ALA A 152 -1.59 -8.70 22.26
C ALA A 152 -0.70 -9.71 21.54
N ARG A 153 -1.18 -10.32 20.46
CA ARG A 153 -0.41 -11.20 19.59
C ARG A 153 -0.36 -10.62 18.18
N ILE A 154 0.86 -10.39 17.67
CA ILE A 154 1.12 -9.78 16.38
C ILE A 154 1.82 -10.81 15.49
N VAL A 155 1.27 -11.06 14.29
CA VAL A 155 1.73 -12.08 13.36
C VAL A 155 1.79 -11.50 11.95
N VAL A 156 2.80 -11.89 11.17
CA VAL A 156 2.84 -11.68 9.72
C VAL A 156 2.81 -13.02 9.02
N THR A 157 1.95 -13.16 8.02
CA THR A 157 1.87 -14.36 7.16
C THR A 157 2.35 -14.03 5.75
N ASN A 158 3.03 -14.95 5.09
CA ASN A 158 3.47 -14.82 3.71
C ASN A 158 2.53 -15.63 2.79
N GLY A 159 1.68 -14.94 2.04
CA GLY A 159 0.79 -15.50 1.02
C GLY A 159 1.41 -15.57 -0.37
N GLY A 160 2.70 -15.25 -0.50
CA GLY A 160 3.46 -15.32 -1.75
C GLY A 160 4.01 -16.72 -2.06
N LYS A 161 4.76 -16.79 -3.17
CA LYS A 161 5.39 -18.03 -3.68
C LYS A 161 6.87 -18.12 -3.31
N LYS A 162 7.51 -16.99 -2.97
CA LYS A 162 8.90 -16.91 -2.54
C LYS A 162 8.99 -16.64 -1.04
N PRO A 163 10.10 -16.97 -0.37
CA PRO A 163 10.31 -16.55 1.00
C PRO A 163 10.51 -15.03 1.06
N CYS A 164 10.02 -14.39 2.10
CA CYS A 164 10.47 -13.06 2.49
C CYS A 164 11.86 -13.20 3.12
N ASP A 165 12.87 -12.61 2.49
CA ASP A 165 14.28 -12.87 2.82
C ASP A 165 14.72 -12.18 4.10
N ALA A 166 14.17 -10.98 4.39
CA ALA A 166 14.50 -10.27 5.62
C ALA A 166 13.32 -9.44 6.13
N PHE A 167 13.03 -9.60 7.39
CA PHE A 167 12.02 -8.83 8.12
C PHE A 167 12.63 -8.34 9.45
N TYR A 168 12.80 -7.03 9.57
CA TYR A 168 13.27 -6.38 10.80
C TYR A 168 12.14 -5.56 11.38
N TYR A 169 12.00 -5.54 12.71
CA TYR A 169 10.91 -4.81 13.35
C TYR A 169 11.22 -4.36 14.78
N TYR A 170 10.52 -3.30 15.19
CA TYR A 170 10.34 -2.86 16.56
C TYR A 170 8.84 -2.68 16.85
N ILE A 171 8.39 -3.17 18.01
CA ILE A 171 7.08 -2.91 18.57
C ILE A 171 7.32 -2.33 19.96
N ASP A 172 7.24 -1.00 20.04
CA ASP A 172 7.38 -0.27 21.30
C ASP A 172 6.02 -0.16 21.96
N TRP A 173 5.95 -0.53 23.24
CA TRP A 173 4.71 -0.53 23.99
C TRP A 173 4.92 -0.13 25.43
N GLN A 174 3.85 0.32 26.09
CA GLN A 174 3.79 0.72 27.46
C GLN A 174 3.07 -0.37 28.24
N GLN A 175 3.73 -0.94 29.26
CA GLN A 175 3.06 -1.80 30.24
C GLN A 175 2.43 -0.91 31.28
N LEU A 176 1.12 -1.00 31.43
CA LEU A 176 0.29 -0.14 32.28
C LEU A 176 -0.15 -0.90 33.53
N MET A 177 -0.55 -0.19 34.58
CA MET A 177 -1.19 -0.78 35.75
C MET A 177 -2.65 -1.16 35.47
N SER A 178 -3.34 -0.34 34.70
CA SER A 178 -4.73 -0.54 34.25
C SER A 178 -5.01 0.30 33.02
N LEU A 179 -6.09 -0.03 32.32
CA LEU A 179 -6.67 0.80 31.27
C LEU A 179 -8.04 1.31 31.72
N PRO A 180 -8.43 2.54 31.33
CA PRO A 180 -9.80 3.03 31.50
C PRO A 180 -10.83 2.08 30.88
N ASP A 181 -12.04 2.01 31.44
CA ASP A 181 -13.08 1.10 30.95
C ASP A 181 -13.55 1.43 29.53
N ASP A 182 -13.43 2.69 29.14
CA ASP A 182 -13.76 3.22 27.82
C ASP A 182 -12.60 3.16 26.82
N SER A 183 -11.45 2.57 27.17
CA SER A 183 -10.37 2.30 26.21
C SER A 183 -10.82 1.27 25.20
N ALA A 184 -10.89 1.69 23.93
CA ALA A 184 -11.37 0.89 22.81
C ALA A 184 -10.19 0.23 22.08
N TYR A 185 -10.41 -0.98 21.56
CA TYR A 185 -9.40 -1.72 20.80
C TYR A 185 -9.29 -1.18 19.39
N PHE A 186 -8.06 -1.13 18.88
CA PHE A 186 -7.76 -0.74 17.50
C PHE A 186 -8.09 -1.87 16.51
N HIS A 187 -8.67 -1.49 15.38
CA HIS A 187 -9.03 -2.39 14.30
C HIS A 187 -8.56 -1.84 12.96
N ALA A 188 -8.18 -2.74 12.05
CA ALA A 188 -7.92 -2.42 10.65
C ALA A 188 -8.33 -3.61 9.77
N MET A 189 -9.22 -3.38 8.82
CA MET A 189 -9.80 -4.42 7.98
C MET A 189 -9.61 -4.09 6.51
N TYR A 190 -8.98 -5.00 5.76
CA TYR A 190 -8.87 -4.95 4.31
C TYR A 190 -10.13 -5.48 3.63
N ARG A 191 -10.53 -4.83 2.54
CA ARG A 191 -11.52 -5.30 1.58
C ARG A 191 -11.06 -5.05 0.16
N GLN A 192 -11.59 -5.83 -0.78
CA GLN A 192 -11.43 -5.59 -2.21
C GLN A 192 -12.68 -6.00 -2.97
N GLU A 193 -12.89 -5.34 -4.11
CA GLU A 193 -13.77 -5.76 -5.19
C GLU A 193 -12.98 -5.67 -6.49
N PHE A 194 -12.70 -6.82 -7.08
CA PHE A 194 -11.91 -7.00 -8.28
C PHE A 194 -12.71 -7.80 -9.31
N PRO A 195 -13.58 -7.13 -10.10
CA PRO A 195 -13.89 -5.69 -10.18
C PRO A 195 -14.95 -5.22 -9.16
N CYS A 196 -15.19 -3.91 -9.13
CA CYS A 196 -16.36 -3.34 -8.44
C CYS A 196 -17.67 -3.92 -9.00
N VAL A 197 -18.63 -4.18 -8.11
CA VAL A 197 -19.90 -4.83 -8.47
C VAL A 197 -20.87 -3.78 -9.00
N MET A 198 -21.21 -3.85 -10.27
CA MET A 198 -22.14 -2.91 -10.91
C MET A 198 -23.51 -2.93 -10.25
N GLY A 199 -24.10 -1.75 -10.07
CA GLY A 199 -25.39 -1.57 -9.39
C GLY A 199 -25.32 -1.55 -7.86
N GLN A 200 -24.14 -1.60 -7.27
CA GLN A 200 -23.91 -1.51 -5.83
C GLN A 200 -22.77 -0.53 -5.54
N ASN A 201 -22.81 0.13 -4.39
CA ASN A 201 -21.65 0.92 -3.95
C ASN A 201 -20.56 0.00 -3.43
N TYR A 202 -19.29 0.41 -3.58
CA TYR A 202 -18.17 -0.27 -2.95
C TYR A 202 -18.27 -0.16 -1.43
N LEU A 203 -18.30 -1.31 -0.75
CA LEU A 203 -18.39 -1.36 0.71
C LEU A 203 -16.98 -1.24 1.32
N ILE A 204 -16.72 -0.15 2.06
CA ILE A 204 -15.48 0.05 2.79
C ILE A 204 -15.53 -0.68 4.14
N ALA A 205 -16.63 -0.54 4.91
CA ALA A 205 -16.77 -1.15 6.23
C ALA A 205 -18.22 -1.48 6.59
N ASP A 206 -18.41 -2.59 7.32
CA ASP A 206 -19.66 -2.97 7.99
C ASP A 206 -19.35 -3.40 9.42
N ILE A 207 -19.45 -2.46 10.35
CA ILE A 207 -19.02 -2.59 11.74
C ILE A 207 -20.23 -2.73 12.65
N GLN A 208 -20.19 -3.71 13.56
CA GLN A 208 -21.21 -3.89 14.61
C GLN A 208 -20.57 -3.68 15.96
N GLY A 209 -21.17 -2.84 16.81
CA GLY A 209 -20.68 -2.49 18.14
C GLY A 209 -20.69 -0.99 18.41
N ARG A 210 -19.95 -0.57 19.44
CA ARG A 210 -19.78 0.83 19.81
C ARG A 210 -18.33 1.25 19.58
N GLY A 211 -18.13 2.36 18.87
CA GLY A 211 -16.76 2.80 18.56
C GLY A 211 -16.70 4.14 17.84
N GLN A 212 -15.56 4.35 17.21
CA GLN A 212 -15.30 5.52 16.36
C GLN A 212 -14.41 5.13 15.17
N TYR A 213 -14.84 5.50 13.99
CA TYR A 213 -14.10 5.34 12.75
C TYR A 213 -13.06 6.45 12.62
N VAL A 214 -11.81 6.06 12.33
CA VAL A 214 -10.68 7.00 12.36
C VAL A 214 -9.90 7.05 11.04
N GLY A 215 -10.28 6.27 10.03
CA GLY A 215 -9.62 6.45 8.74
C GLY A 215 -9.94 5.42 7.67
N THR A 216 -9.59 5.81 6.45
CA THR A 216 -9.67 5.00 5.24
C THR A 216 -8.37 5.10 4.47
N VAL A 217 -7.86 3.98 3.98
CA VAL A 217 -6.99 3.90 2.81
C VAL A 217 -7.80 3.31 1.67
N LEU A 218 -7.82 3.96 0.51
CA LEU A 218 -8.49 3.47 -0.70
C LEU A 218 -7.47 3.38 -1.82
N SER A 219 -7.52 2.30 -2.58
CA SER A 219 -6.64 2.10 -3.72
C SER A 219 -7.44 1.61 -4.92
N VAL A 220 -7.03 2.07 -6.10
CA VAL A 220 -7.69 1.76 -7.37
C VAL A 220 -6.67 1.31 -8.42
N TYR A 221 -7.09 0.42 -9.30
CA TYR A 221 -6.44 0.08 -10.57
C TYR A 221 -7.48 0.31 -11.66
N LEU A 222 -7.16 1.19 -12.63
CA LEU A 222 -8.08 1.58 -13.69
C LEU A 222 -8.21 0.48 -14.75
N THR A 223 -9.43 0.00 -14.97
CA THR A 223 -9.72 -0.99 -16.03
C THR A 223 -10.02 -0.34 -17.37
N SER A 224 -10.28 0.96 -17.39
CA SER A 224 -10.52 1.75 -18.59
C SER A 224 -10.02 3.19 -18.40
N PRO A 225 -9.65 3.90 -19.48
CA PRO A 225 -9.17 5.28 -19.36
C PRO A 225 -10.26 6.22 -18.84
N GLY A 226 -9.85 7.27 -18.16
CA GLY A 226 -10.72 8.31 -17.62
C GLY A 226 -10.65 8.43 -16.11
N TRP A 227 -11.47 9.29 -15.54
CA TRP A 227 -11.51 9.56 -14.10
C TRP A 227 -12.51 8.64 -13.41
N PHE A 228 -12.09 7.99 -12.32
CA PHE A 228 -12.90 7.02 -11.58
C PHE A 228 -13.66 7.61 -10.39
N GLY A 229 -13.32 8.82 -9.96
CA GLY A 229 -13.55 9.32 -8.59
C GLY A 229 -14.67 10.36 -8.45
N GLU A 230 -15.71 10.34 -9.30
CA GLU A 230 -16.92 11.17 -9.11
C GLU A 230 -17.87 10.62 -8.04
N GLY A 231 -17.59 9.43 -7.51
CA GLY A 231 -18.46 8.73 -6.57
C GLY A 231 -18.46 9.30 -5.17
N ASN A 232 -19.65 9.51 -4.60
CA ASN A 232 -19.84 10.03 -3.25
C ASN A 232 -19.57 8.97 -2.18
N ASP A 233 -19.04 9.38 -1.02
CA ASP A 233 -18.98 8.57 0.18
C ASP A 233 -20.28 8.66 1.00
N TYR A 234 -20.61 7.57 1.71
CA TYR A 234 -21.79 7.47 2.56
C TYR A 234 -21.45 6.79 3.88
N PHE A 235 -21.86 7.42 5.00
CA PHE A 235 -21.78 6.84 6.33
C PHE A 235 -23.20 6.64 6.87
N PHE A 236 -23.56 5.37 7.14
CA PHE A 236 -24.81 4.99 7.76
C PHE A 236 -24.54 4.65 9.22
N ILE A 237 -24.97 5.52 10.13
CA ILE A 237 -24.67 5.42 11.57
C ILE A 237 -25.85 4.76 12.29
N ASP A 238 -25.56 3.79 13.16
CA ASP A 238 -26.52 3.17 14.10
C ASP A 238 -27.79 2.60 13.43
N GLY A 239 -27.66 2.10 12.20
CA GLY A 239 -28.75 1.45 11.46
C GLY A 239 -29.61 2.42 10.64
N GLU A 240 -29.11 3.61 10.35
CA GLU A 240 -29.76 4.56 9.44
C GLU A 240 -30.12 3.90 8.11
N LYS A 241 -31.29 4.28 7.55
CA LYS A 241 -31.71 3.88 6.20
C LYS A 241 -31.13 4.79 5.12
N GLU A 242 -30.99 6.07 5.44
CA GLU A 242 -30.34 7.08 4.62
C GLU A 242 -29.10 7.57 5.35
N PRO A 243 -27.95 7.74 4.66
CA PRO A 243 -26.72 8.13 5.32
C PRO A 243 -26.80 9.57 5.83
N SER A 244 -26.44 9.80 7.08
CA SER A 244 -26.38 11.14 7.67
C SER A 244 -25.17 11.93 7.21
N LEU A 245 -24.06 11.26 6.87
CA LEU A 245 -22.88 11.89 6.27
C LEU A 245 -22.79 11.44 4.79
N ARG A 246 -22.68 12.44 3.91
CA ARG A 246 -22.65 12.26 2.45
C ARG A 246 -21.61 13.17 1.85
N GLY A 247 -20.75 12.63 0.98
CA GLY A 247 -19.78 13.39 0.22
C GLY A 247 -20.28 13.86 -1.15
N THR A 248 -19.34 14.37 -1.93
CA THR A 248 -19.57 14.97 -3.25
C THR A 248 -18.71 14.38 -4.34
N GLY A 249 -17.67 13.61 -3.98
CA GLY A 249 -16.73 12.94 -4.88
C GLY A 249 -15.73 12.12 -4.08
N THR A 250 -15.07 11.18 -4.73
CA THR A 250 -14.04 10.35 -4.08
C THR A 250 -12.84 11.20 -3.69
N GLU A 251 -12.35 12.09 -4.57
CA GLU A 251 -11.27 13.00 -4.23
C GLU A 251 -11.65 13.98 -3.11
N ASP A 252 -12.91 14.43 -3.09
CA ASP A 252 -13.44 15.32 -2.06
C ASP A 252 -13.44 14.61 -0.70
N TYR A 253 -13.82 13.32 -0.67
CA TYR A 253 -13.70 12.51 0.54
C TYR A 253 -12.26 12.48 1.05
N PHE A 254 -11.28 12.34 0.16
CA PHE A 254 -9.86 12.36 0.51
C PHE A 254 -9.26 13.76 0.64
N CYS A 255 -10.12 14.80 0.70
CA CYS A 255 -9.75 16.20 0.88
C CYS A 255 -8.80 16.74 -0.21
N ASP A 256 -8.84 16.15 -1.40
CA ASP A 256 -8.27 16.71 -2.63
C ASP A 256 -9.36 17.51 -3.37
N GLY A 257 -9.13 17.93 -4.58
CA GLY A 257 -10.14 18.64 -5.40
C GLY A 257 -9.78 18.58 -6.87
N TRP A 258 -10.82 18.39 -7.71
CA TRP A 258 -10.65 18.33 -9.16
C TRP A 258 -9.69 17.23 -9.61
N GLY A 259 -9.84 16.01 -9.02
CA GLY A 259 -9.01 14.85 -9.23
C GLY A 259 -7.85 14.72 -8.24
N PHE A 260 -7.11 13.62 -8.33
CA PHE A 260 -5.97 13.33 -7.46
C PHE A 260 -4.65 13.89 -8.00
N ARG A 261 -3.77 14.28 -7.08
CA ARG A 261 -2.36 14.61 -7.31
C ARG A 261 -1.50 14.03 -6.19
N GLU A 262 -0.30 13.58 -6.51
CA GLU A 262 0.60 13.05 -5.47
C GLU A 262 0.91 14.11 -4.41
N GLN A 263 0.54 13.80 -3.18
CA GLN A 263 0.76 14.65 -2.02
C GLN A 263 0.72 13.83 -0.73
N SER A 264 1.24 14.39 0.36
CA SER A 264 1.08 13.84 1.70
C SER A 264 0.89 14.94 2.73
N GLY A 265 -0.03 14.73 3.67
CA GLY A 265 -0.36 15.64 4.75
C GLY A 265 -0.66 14.89 6.05
N PRO A 266 -0.78 15.61 7.19
CA PRO A 266 -1.01 14.97 8.49
C PRO A 266 -2.26 14.07 8.53
N PHE A 267 -3.35 14.46 7.87
CA PHE A 267 -4.64 13.80 7.98
C PHE A 267 -5.17 13.22 6.66
N TYR A 268 -4.63 13.62 5.53
CA TYR A 268 -5.01 13.11 4.21
C TYR A 268 -3.85 13.24 3.23
N GLY A 269 -3.95 12.50 2.12
CA GLY A 269 -3.00 12.56 1.04
C GLY A 269 -3.21 11.45 0.01
N THR A 270 -2.54 11.62 -1.12
CA THR A 270 -2.55 10.71 -2.27
C THR A 270 -1.09 10.35 -2.58
N PRO A 271 -0.47 9.39 -1.86
CA PRO A 271 0.94 9.06 -2.07
C PRO A 271 1.23 8.37 -3.41
N LEU A 272 0.20 7.86 -4.10
CA LEU A 272 0.32 7.24 -5.41
C LEU A 272 -0.81 7.73 -6.32
N TRP A 273 -0.43 8.32 -7.46
CA TRP A 273 -1.33 8.60 -8.56
C TRP A 273 -0.56 8.54 -9.87
N GLU A 274 -0.78 7.48 -10.68
CA GLU A 274 -0.04 7.25 -11.93
C GLU A 274 -0.67 7.94 -13.14
N GLY A 275 -1.98 8.23 -13.12
CA GLY A 275 -2.68 8.91 -14.19
C GLY A 275 -4.09 8.42 -14.45
N TYR A 276 -4.54 8.54 -15.71
CA TYR A 276 -5.92 8.30 -16.15
C TYR A 276 -6.03 7.21 -17.22
N ASP A 277 -4.95 6.48 -17.47
CA ASP A 277 -4.94 5.44 -18.49
C ASP A 277 -5.29 4.06 -17.88
N THR A 278 -5.71 3.13 -18.72
CA THR A 278 -5.90 1.73 -18.30
C THR A 278 -4.61 1.21 -17.67
N GLY A 279 -4.72 0.54 -16.52
CA GLY A 279 -3.57 0.00 -15.80
C GLY A 279 -2.94 0.98 -14.82
N ASP A 280 -3.33 2.27 -14.82
CA ASP A 280 -2.86 3.23 -13.84
C ASP A 280 -3.44 2.94 -12.46
N ARG A 281 -2.61 3.21 -11.43
CA ARG A 281 -2.93 2.94 -10.04
C ARG A 281 -3.01 4.22 -9.24
N GLY A 282 -3.87 4.20 -8.25
CA GLY A 282 -3.97 5.25 -7.25
C GLY A 282 -4.06 4.67 -5.84
N SER A 283 -3.57 5.43 -4.86
CA SER A 283 -3.79 5.15 -3.45
C SER A 283 -3.90 6.46 -2.69
N ALA A 284 -4.96 6.61 -1.91
CA ALA A 284 -5.22 7.79 -1.09
C ALA A 284 -5.57 7.37 0.34
N TYR A 285 -5.28 8.24 1.31
CA TYR A 285 -5.66 8.05 2.69
C TYR A 285 -6.35 9.27 3.26
N ARG A 286 -7.31 9.04 4.17
CA ARG A 286 -7.89 10.04 5.06
C ARG A 286 -7.92 9.51 6.47
N TRP A 287 -7.39 10.30 7.42
CA TRP A 287 -7.43 10.02 8.84
C TRP A 287 -8.40 10.96 9.53
N HIS A 288 -9.51 10.42 10.01
CA HIS A 288 -10.53 11.14 10.78
C HIS A 288 -10.07 11.34 12.23
N ILE A 289 -8.89 11.98 12.41
CA ILE A 289 -8.33 12.27 13.72
C ILE A 289 -8.99 13.50 14.34
N PRO A 290 -9.14 14.64 13.58
CA PRO A 290 -9.86 15.78 14.10
C PRO A 290 -11.40 15.62 14.07
N ASP A 291 -11.90 14.70 13.26
CA ASP A 291 -13.32 14.50 12.93
C ASP A 291 -13.77 13.02 12.99
N PRO A 292 -13.51 12.26 14.08
CA PRO A 292 -13.85 10.86 14.15
C PRO A 292 -15.35 10.63 14.04
N VAL A 293 -15.75 9.62 13.23
CA VAL A 293 -17.17 9.29 13.06
C VAL A 293 -17.57 8.29 14.14
N THR A 294 -18.33 8.77 15.13
CA THR A 294 -18.75 7.96 16.29
C THR A 294 -20.02 7.17 16.00
N PHE A 295 -20.10 5.96 16.57
CA PHE A 295 -21.28 5.09 16.49
C PHE A 295 -21.51 4.33 17.80
N LYS A 296 -22.76 4.00 18.12
CA LYS A 296 -23.17 3.32 19.35
C LYS A 296 -23.63 1.88 19.14
N LYS A 297 -24.03 1.52 17.90
CA LYS A 297 -24.55 0.20 17.55
C LYS A 297 -23.89 -0.36 16.30
N SER A 298 -23.71 0.45 15.28
CA SER A 298 -23.16 0.01 14.00
C SER A 298 -22.72 1.18 13.15
N LEU A 299 -21.81 0.90 12.22
CA LEU A 299 -21.40 1.82 11.17
C LEU A 299 -21.24 1.06 9.86
N ARG A 300 -21.87 1.54 8.78
CA ARG A 300 -21.63 1.10 7.42
C ARG A 300 -21.08 2.25 6.61
N VAL A 301 -19.94 2.02 5.96
CA VAL A 301 -19.23 3.00 5.14
C VAL A 301 -19.18 2.48 3.71
N GLU A 302 -19.66 3.27 2.78
CA GLU A 302 -19.69 2.95 1.35
C GLU A 302 -19.14 4.12 0.54
N ILE A 303 -18.67 3.81 -0.68
CA ILE A 303 -18.30 4.82 -1.68
C ILE A 303 -18.79 4.36 -3.05
N GLN A 304 -19.33 5.27 -3.85
CA GLN A 304 -19.74 4.98 -5.22
C GLN A 304 -18.48 4.82 -6.09
N HIS A 305 -18.50 3.86 -7.00
CA HIS A 305 -17.45 3.71 -8.03
C HIS A 305 -17.94 4.31 -9.36
N ARG A 306 -18.08 5.63 -9.38
CA ARG A 306 -18.58 6.42 -10.52
C ARG A 306 -17.52 7.37 -11.05
N GLY A 307 -17.63 7.63 -12.35
CA GLY A 307 -16.71 8.54 -13.02
C GLY A 307 -17.07 8.71 -14.48
N TYR A 308 -16.10 9.04 -15.30
CA TYR A 308 -16.26 9.05 -16.74
C TYR A 308 -15.21 8.15 -17.43
N GLN A 309 -15.54 7.70 -18.63
CA GLN A 309 -14.63 6.94 -19.48
C GLN A 309 -14.23 7.79 -20.69
N LYS A 310 -12.96 7.79 -21.04
CA LYS A 310 -12.41 8.45 -22.21
C LYS A 310 -12.25 7.42 -23.33
N PHE A 311 -12.75 7.76 -24.53
CA PHE A 311 -12.63 6.94 -25.72
C PHE A 311 -11.42 7.32 -26.57
N PRO A 312 -10.92 6.41 -27.45
CA PRO A 312 -9.80 6.71 -28.34
C PRO A 312 -10.02 7.90 -29.30
N ASP A 313 -11.28 8.23 -29.62
CA ASP A 313 -11.66 9.36 -30.46
C ASP A 313 -11.69 10.70 -29.70
N GLY A 314 -11.31 10.68 -28.40
CA GLY A 314 -11.27 11.85 -27.52
C GLY A 314 -12.60 12.21 -26.87
N LYS A 315 -13.69 11.50 -27.17
CA LYS A 315 -14.98 11.67 -26.48
C LYS A 315 -14.93 11.08 -25.09
N GLU A 316 -15.76 11.65 -24.23
CA GLU A 316 -15.93 11.19 -22.84
C GLU A 316 -17.39 10.84 -22.56
N THR A 317 -17.60 9.83 -21.72
CA THR A 317 -18.94 9.55 -21.18
C THR A 317 -19.30 10.58 -20.11
N GLY A 318 -20.57 10.66 -19.76
CA GLY A 318 -21.00 11.34 -18.55
C GLY A 318 -20.72 10.52 -17.28
N TYR A 319 -21.40 10.89 -16.20
CA TYR A 319 -21.34 10.23 -14.89
C TYR A 319 -21.88 8.79 -14.96
N ILE A 320 -20.98 7.80 -15.01
CA ILE A 320 -21.32 6.37 -15.15
C ILE A 320 -20.70 5.54 -14.03
N GLU A 321 -21.22 4.34 -13.78
CA GLU A 321 -20.55 3.34 -12.99
C GLU A 321 -19.33 2.78 -13.73
N ARG A 322 -18.29 2.47 -12.99
CA ARG A 322 -17.04 1.90 -13.51
C ARG A 322 -16.72 0.60 -12.80
N ASP A 323 -16.17 -0.34 -13.53
CA ASP A 323 -15.75 -1.65 -13.06
C ASP A 323 -14.25 -1.71 -12.68
N ASP A 324 -13.72 -0.60 -12.17
CA ASP A 324 -12.34 -0.54 -11.71
C ASP A 324 -12.08 -1.53 -10.56
N LEU A 325 -10.82 -1.92 -10.35
CA LEU A 325 -10.46 -2.80 -9.25
C LEU A 325 -10.17 -1.94 -8.03
N MET A 326 -11.00 -2.03 -7.01
CA MET A 326 -10.87 -1.22 -5.81
C MET A 326 -10.54 -2.08 -4.60
N SER A 327 -9.71 -1.53 -3.72
CA SER A 327 -9.43 -2.10 -2.40
C SER A 327 -9.32 -1.00 -1.35
N SER A 328 -9.61 -1.35 -0.10
CA SER A 328 -9.55 -0.39 1.01
C SER A 328 -9.11 -1.05 2.31
N VAL A 329 -8.60 -0.22 3.23
CA VAL A 329 -8.47 -0.55 4.65
C VAL A 329 -9.27 0.46 5.46
N ALA A 330 -10.20 -0.05 6.26
CA ALA A 330 -10.96 0.71 7.25
C ALA A 330 -10.24 0.66 8.58
N PHE A 331 -10.09 1.82 9.26
CA PHE A 331 -9.45 1.94 10.56
C PHE A 331 -10.45 2.48 11.58
N TRP A 332 -10.58 1.80 12.74
CA TRP A 332 -11.50 2.24 13.79
C TRP A 332 -11.07 1.76 15.17
N TYR A 333 -11.66 2.33 16.20
CA TYR A 333 -11.62 1.85 17.57
C TYR A 333 -12.98 1.34 17.99
N GLN A 334 -13.04 0.21 18.71
CA GLN A 334 -14.27 -0.42 19.15
C GLN A 334 -14.14 -1.01 20.55
N ILE A 335 -15.21 -0.91 21.35
CA ILE A 335 -15.35 -1.60 22.64
C ILE A 335 -16.05 -2.94 22.40
N GLY A 336 -15.53 -4.00 23.03
CA GLY A 336 -16.04 -5.37 22.92
C GLY A 336 -15.56 -6.11 21.68
N ALA A 337 -16.06 -7.33 21.52
CA ALA A 337 -15.70 -8.17 20.38
C ALA A 337 -16.28 -7.62 19.07
N HIS A 338 -15.50 -7.72 18.01
CA HIS A 338 -15.95 -7.33 16.67
C HIS A 338 -16.63 -8.51 15.93
N LYS A 339 -17.45 -8.18 14.94
CA LYS A 339 -17.95 -9.15 13.98
C LYS A 339 -16.77 -9.75 13.20
N PRO A 340 -16.69 -11.08 13.03
CA PRO A 340 -15.63 -11.68 12.21
C PRO A 340 -15.58 -11.06 10.81
N TYR A 341 -14.39 -10.80 10.33
CA TYR A 341 -14.20 -10.26 8.98
C TYR A 341 -14.52 -11.31 7.91
N PRO A 342 -14.94 -10.89 6.70
CA PRO A 342 -14.93 -11.79 5.55
C PRO A 342 -13.52 -12.39 5.37
N PRO A 343 -13.41 -13.63 4.88
CA PRO A 343 -12.10 -14.22 4.63
C PRO A 343 -11.24 -13.31 3.73
N LEU A 344 -10.00 -13.10 4.13
CA LEU A 344 -9.05 -12.37 3.30
C LEU A 344 -8.76 -13.19 2.03
N PRO A 345 -8.85 -12.60 0.82
CA PRO A 345 -8.50 -13.30 -0.41
C PRO A 345 -7.06 -13.84 -0.36
N PRO A 346 -6.77 -15.00 -0.99
CA PRO A 346 -5.41 -15.51 -1.13
C PRO A 346 -4.43 -14.47 -1.69
N GLY A 347 -3.15 -14.56 -1.33
CA GLY A 347 -2.14 -13.57 -1.75
C GLY A 347 -2.19 -13.18 -3.21
N PRO A 348 -2.13 -14.14 -4.17
CA PRO A 348 -2.19 -13.84 -5.59
C PRO A 348 -3.49 -13.15 -6.06
N GLU A 349 -4.62 -13.42 -5.41
CA GLU A 349 -5.91 -12.80 -5.75
C GLU A 349 -6.05 -11.36 -5.26
N ARG A 350 -5.12 -10.90 -4.42
CA ARG A 350 -5.04 -9.51 -3.97
C ARG A 350 -4.27 -8.62 -4.95
N LEU A 351 -3.59 -9.21 -5.94
CA LEU A 351 -2.88 -8.45 -6.96
C LEU A 351 -3.85 -8.02 -8.07
N PRO A 352 -3.88 -6.74 -8.45
CA PRO A 352 -4.78 -6.24 -9.49
C PRO A 352 -4.36 -6.68 -10.89
N PHE A 353 -3.14 -7.15 -11.05
CA PHE A 353 -2.57 -7.59 -12.32
C PHE A 353 -1.60 -8.75 -12.11
N ARG A 354 -1.27 -9.40 -13.22
CA ARG A 354 -0.18 -10.38 -13.30
C ARG A 354 0.65 -10.07 -14.53
N ASP A 355 1.95 -10.31 -14.45
CA ASP A 355 2.86 -10.17 -15.57
C ASP A 355 3.01 -11.54 -16.27
N LEU A 356 2.69 -11.60 -17.56
CA LEU A 356 2.99 -12.72 -18.42
C LEU A 356 4.30 -12.44 -19.15
N ILE A 357 5.32 -13.26 -18.93
CA ILE A 357 6.63 -13.07 -19.57
C ILE A 357 6.51 -13.45 -21.05
N LEU A 358 6.71 -12.48 -21.94
CA LEU A 358 6.77 -12.66 -23.37
C LEU A 358 8.20 -13.03 -23.82
N LEU A 359 9.21 -12.43 -23.17
CA LEU A 359 10.61 -12.66 -23.47
C LEU A 359 11.45 -12.47 -22.20
N LYS A 360 12.35 -13.42 -21.91
CA LYS A 360 13.39 -13.27 -20.88
C LYS A 360 14.65 -12.70 -21.52
N GLY A 361 15.16 -11.59 -20.99
CA GLY A 361 16.31 -10.91 -21.58
C GLY A 361 17.52 -11.81 -21.74
N TYR A 362 17.88 -12.58 -20.69
CA TYR A 362 19.04 -13.46 -20.76
C TYR A 362 18.93 -14.56 -21.85
N THR A 363 17.72 -14.98 -22.22
CA THR A 363 17.55 -15.97 -23.31
C THR A 363 17.71 -15.34 -24.69
N ALA A 364 17.46 -14.03 -24.79
CA ALA A 364 17.59 -13.29 -26.05
C ALA A 364 19.03 -13.03 -26.46
N VAL A 365 20.00 -13.08 -25.53
CA VAL A 365 21.42 -12.81 -25.82
C VAL A 365 21.96 -13.61 -27.00
N ALA A 366 21.53 -14.88 -27.15
CA ALA A 366 21.98 -15.76 -28.25
C ALA A 366 21.48 -15.36 -29.65
N THR A 367 20.39 -14.59 -29.71
CA THR A 367 19.72 -14.24 -30.97
C THR A 367 19.57 -12.76 -31.22
N ALA A 368 19.93 -11.94 -30.22
CA ALA A 368 19.87 -10.50 -30.32
C ALA A 368 20.77 -9.97 -31.44
N LYS A 369 20.29 -8.97 -32.18
CA LYS A 369 21.13 -8.15 -33.05
C LYS A 369 21.59 -6.93 -32.22
N HIS A 370 22.82 -6.52 -32.42
CA HIS A 370 23.37 -5.40 -31.67
C HIS A 370 24.48 -4.68 -32.44
N SER A 371 24.83 -3.48 -32.01
CA SER A 371 26.04 -2.76 -32.47
C SER A 371 27.29 -3.58 -32.17
N VAL A 372 28.44 -3.04 -32.48
CA VAL A 372 29.75 -3.73 -32.27
C VAL A 372 30.08 -3.97 -30.79
N ASP A 373 29.30 -3.38 -29.90
CA ASP A 373 29.54 -3.41 -28.45
C ASP A 373 29.19 -4.77 -27.83
N PRO A 374 29.84 -5.16 -26.72
CA PRO A 374 29.60 -6.44 -26.07
C PRO A 374 28.18 -6.59 -25.51
N ILE A 375 27.64 -7.81 -25.61
CA ILE A 375 26.39 -8.24 -25.00
C ILE A 375 26.62 -9.59 -24.32
N GLU A 376 26.14 -9.75 -23.09
CA GLU A 376 26.31 -10.99 -22.35
C GLU A 376 25.16 -11.26 -21.37
N VAL A 377 25.16 -12.48 -20.81
CA VAL A 377 24.27 -12.84 -19.70
C VAL A 377 24.94 -12.44 -18.39
N GLN A 378 24.32 -11.54 -17.65
CA GLN A 378 24.79 -11.13 -16.33
C GLN A 378 23.95 -11.78 -15.24
N PRO A 379 24.55 -12.46 -14.24
CA PRO A 379 23.85 -12.83 -13.00
C PRO A 379 23.45 -11.56 -12.22
N LEU A 380 22.20 -11.49 -11.77
CA LEU A 380 21.70 -10.35 -11.01
C LEU A 380 20.58 -10.79 -10.07
N ASP A 381 20.78 -10.54 -8.79
CA ASP A 381 19.74 -10.77 -7.79
C ASP A 381 18.52 -9.86 -8.04
N GLY A 382 17.32 -10.43 -7.94
CA GLY A 382 16.09 -9.71 -8.22
C GLY A 382 15.62 -9.74 -9.67
N ALA A 383 16.47 -10.08 -10.65
CA ALA A 383 16.07 -10.30 -12.03
C ALA A 383 15.34 -11.65 -12.23
N THR A 384 14.62 -11.77 -13.32
CA THR A 384 13.92 -13.00 -13.73
C THR A 384 14.91 -14.17 -13.84
N ASP A 385 14.68 -15.24 -13.09
CA ASP A 385 15.60 -16.38 -12.99
C ASP A 385 17.03 -15.99 -12.54
N GLY A 386 17.21 -14.82 -11.87
CA GLY A 386 18.50 -14.32 -11.38
C GLY A 386 19.48 -13.89 -12.48
N LYS A 387 18.99 -13.53 -13.67
CA LYS A 387 19.82 -13.20 -14.82
C LYS A 387 19.17 -12.16 -15.69
N GLN A 388 20.00 -11.33 -16.36
CA GLN A 388 19.57 -10.37 -17.36
C GLN A 388 20.45 -10.40 -18.61
N LEU A 389 19.96 -9.80 -19.70
CA LEU A 389 20.78 -9.36 -20.81
C LEU A 389 21.49 -8.08 -20.37
N TRP A 390 22.80 -8.05 -20.45
CA TRP A 390 23.62 -6.89 -20.14
C TRP A 390 24.37 -6.45 -21.40
N PHE A 391 24.15 -5.19 -21.81
CA PHE A 391 24.71 -4.59 -23.02
C PHE A 391 25.64 -3.43 -22.62
N HIS A 392 26.85 -3.37 -23.22
CA HIS A 392 27.95 -2.51 -22.80
C HIS A 392 28.38 -1.52 -23.90
N PRO A 393 27.55 -0.58 -24.33
CA PRO A 393 27.99 0.39 -25.33
C PRO A 393 29.01 1.36 -24.73
N HIS A 394 29.97 1.74 -25.53
CA HIS A 394 31.00 2.67 -25.14
C HIS A 394 30.63 4.14 -25.43
N ASP A 395 29.61 4.37 -26.25
CA ASP A 395 29.08 5.69 -26.58
C ASP A 395 27.54 5.67 -26.78
N ASP A 396 26.98 6.81 -27.18
CA ASP A 396 25.56 7.01 -27.43
C ASP A 396 25.04 6.47 -28.78
N LYS A 397 25.80 5.63 -29.46
CA LYS A 397 25.42 5.00 -30.73
C LYS A 397 25.14 3.50 -30.61
N GLY A 398 25.32 2.96 -29.39
CA GLY A 398 25.05 1.57 -29.10
C GLY A 398 23.55 1.24 -29.24
N TRP A 399 23.27 0.05 -29.74
CA TRP A 399 21.89 -0.46 -29.82
C TRP A 399 21.85 -1.97 -29.69
N VAL A 400 20.73 -2.48 -29.18
CA VAL A 400 20.40 -3.91 -29.10
C VAL A 400 18.96 -4.12 -29.50
N GLU A 401 18.68 -5.17 -30.31
CA GLU A 401 17.38 -5.55 -30.81
C GLU A 401 17.11 -7.01 -30.49
N VAL A 402 15.98 -7.28 -29.86
CA VAL A 402 15.49 -8.62 -29.49
C VAL A 402 14.18 -8.90 -30.19
N SER A 403 13.87 -10.18 -30.44
CA SER A 403 12.62 -10.59 -31.08
C SER A 403 11.75 -11.36 -30.08
N PHE A 404 10.42 -11.22 -30.20
CA PHE A 404 9.44 -11.97 -29.44
C PHE A 404 8.22 -12.31 -30.30
N GLU A 405 7.42 -13.29 -29.88
CA GLU A 405 6.25 -13.75 -30.63
C GLU A 405 4.95 -13.26 -29.99
N SER A 406 4.02 -12.78 -30.82
CA SER A 406 2.63 -12.57 -30.43
C SER A 406 1.78 -13.68 -31.06
N PRO A 407 1.05 -14.48 -30.25
CA PRO A 407 0.30 -15.62 -30.80
C PRO A 407 -0.93 -15.23 -31.61
N THR A 408 -1.46 -14.01 -31.36
CA THR A 408 -2.70 -13.51 -31.97
C THR A 408 -2.61 -12.01 -32.25
N ASN A 409 -3.52 -11.47 -33.04
CA ASN A 409 -3.75 -10.02 -33.10
C ASN A 409 -4.34 -9.59 -31.78
N GLN A 410 -3.68 -8.70 -31.07
CA GLN A 410 -4.09 -8.27 -29.72
C GLN A 410 -3.65 -6.84 -29.40
N SER A 411 -4.35 -6.24 -28.44
CA SER A 411 -3.94 -4.97 -27.82
C SER A 411 -3.59 -5.26 -26.38
N ILE A 412 -2.33 -5.03 -26.00
CA ILE A 412 -1.81 -5.42 -24.69
C ILE A 412 -1.03 -4.28 -24.04
N GLU A 413 -1.04 -4.23 -22.73
CA GLU A 413 -0.15 -3.34 -21.97
C GLU A 413 1.24 -3.98 -21.88
N LEU A 414 2.21 -3.39 -22.60
CA LEU A 414 3.59 -3.81 -22.54
C LEU A 414 4.35 -3.08 -21.42
N THR A 415 5.17 -3.85 -20.74
CA THR A 415 6.11 -3.36 -19.73
C THR A 415 7.46 -4.03 -19.96
N VAL A 416 8.54 -3.29 -19.83
CA VAL A 416 9.89 -3.85 -19.77
C VAL A 416 10.36 -3.89 -18.33
N LYS A 417 10.86 -5.05 -17.90
CA LYS A 417 11.63 -5.15 -16.66
C LYS A 417 13.07 -4.81 -17.00
N MET A 418 13.54 -3.75 -16.41
CA MET A 418 14.89 -3.21 -16.60
C MET A 418 15.63 -3.19 -15.28
N VAL A 419 16.91 -2.93 -15.35
CA VAL A 419 17.69 -2.49 -14.19
C VAL A 419 18.07 -1.05 -14.42
N HIS A 420 17.90 -0.21 -13.42
CA HIS A 420 18.48 1.13 -13.37
C HIS A 420 19.77 1.08 -12.57
N SER A 421 20.79 1.86 -12.97
CA SER A 421 22.10 1.85 -12.33
C SER A 421 22.86 3.15 -12.56
N TYR A 422 23.87 3.40 -11.73
CA TYR A 422 24.72 4.60 -11.76
C TYR A 422 25.55 4.77 -13.04
N ASP A 423 25.61 3.74 -13.89
CA ASP A 423 26.41 3.71 -15.13
C ASP A 423 25.56 3.40 -16.38
N TYR A 424 24.24 3.54 -16.28
CA TYR A 424 23.31 3.25 -17.38
C TYR A 424 22.94 4.51 -18.17
N GLY A 425 22.56 4.27 -19.45
CA GLY A 425 22.26 5.31 -20.42
C GLY A 425 20.80 5.71 -20.51
N ILE A 426 20.53 6.62 -21.46
CA ILE A 426 19.18 6.97 -21.89
C ILE A 426 18.89 6.25 -23.19
N TYR A 427 17.78 5.52 -23.24
CA TYR A 427 17.43 4.66 -24.37
C TYR A 427 16.08 5.02 -24.98
N ARG A 428 16.10 5.18 -26.31
CA ARG A 428 14.89 5.14 -27.11
C ARG A 428 14.48 3.69 -27.29
N VAL A 429 13.20 3.37 -27.03
CA VAL A 429 12.63 2.03 -27.22
C VAL A 429 11.75 2.05 -28.47
N LEU A 430 12.04 1.15 -29.39
CA LEU A 430 11.28 1.00 -30.63
C LEU A 430 10.62 -0.38 -30.68
N LEU A 431 9.35 -0.42 -31.06
CA LEU A 431 8.60 -1.63 -31.37
C LEU A 431 8.39 -1.66 -32.88
N ASP A 432 8.90 -2.69 -33.58
CA ASP A 432 8.83 -2.82 -35.02
C ASP A 432 9.30 -1.56 -35.79
N GLY A 433 10.28 -0.86 -35.21
CA GLY A 433 10.87 0.35 -35.78
C GLY A 433 10.16 1.65 -35.40
N GLU A 434 9.01 1.62 -34.76
CA GLU A 434 8.32 2.81 -34.25
C GLU A 434 8.71 3.09 -32.77
N GLN A 435 9.03 4.35 -32.48
CA GLN A 435 9.38 4.75 -31.11
C GLN A 435 8.14 4.73 -30.22
N ILE A 436 8.21 3.93 -29.14
CA ILE A 436 7.13 3.81 -28.15
C ILE A 436 7.48 4.38 -26.77
N ALA A 437 8.78 4.50 -26.46
CA ALA A 437 9.23 5.07 -25.17
C ALA A 437 10.61 5.73 -25.27
N LEU A 438 10.93 6.52 -24.25
CA LEU A 438 12.27 7.02 -23.94
C LEU A 438 12.52 6.77 -22.46
N LEU A 439 13.54 6.00 -22.12
CA LEU A 439 13.84 5.59 -20.74
C LEU A 439 15.19 6.15 -20.31
N ASP A 440 15.24 6.88 -19.21
CA ASP A 440 16.47 7.21 -18.50
C ASP A 440 16.71 6.12 -17.45
N LEU A 441 17.71 5.29 -17.66
CA LEU A 441 18.03 4.14 -16.81
C LEU A 441 19.02 4.49 -15.69
N TYR A 442 19.26 5.79 -15.45
CA TYR A 442 20.11 6.22 -14.35
C TYR A 442 19.40 6.07 -13.00
N ASP A 443 20.06 5.43 -12.06
CA ASP A 443 19.76 5.46 -10.63
C ASP A 443 21.11 5.43 -9.86
N PRO A 444 21.27 6.12 -8.73
CA PRO A 444 22.50 6.05 -7.94
C PRO A 444 22.77 4.65 -7.37
N ASP A 445 21.75 3.81 -7.23
CA ASP A 445 21.82 2.42 -6.79
C ASP A 445 21.49 1.46 -7.95
N ILE A 446 21.74 0.16 -7.77
CA ILE A 446 21.31 -0.88 -8.72
C ILE A 446 19.89 -1.31 -8.35
N VAL A 447 18.92 -0.91 -9.14
CA VAL A 447 17.49 -1.08 -8.84
C VAL A 447 16.77 -1.78 -9.99
N PRO A 448 16.22 -3.00 -9.79
CA PRO A 448 15.27 -3.60 -10.73
C PRO A 448 13.99 -2.77 -10.80
N THR A 449 13.56 -2.43 -12.01
CA THR A 449 12.37 -1.60 -12.28
C THR A 449 11.40 -2.30 -13.24
N ALA A 450 10.22 -1.72 -13.40
CA ALA A 450 9.24 -2.14 -14.40
C ALA A 450 8.74 -0.87 -15.11
N ASP A 451 9.29 -0.60 -16.29
CA ASP A 451 9.03 0.60 -17.05
C ASP A 451 7.88 0.33 -18.05
N LYS A 452 6.81 1.11 -17.96
CA LYS A 452 5.63 0.97 -18.83
C LYS A 452 5.96 1.40 -20.25
N LEU A 453 5.62 0.58 -21.22
CA LEU A 453 5.65 0.92 -22.66
C LEU A 453 4.24 1.27 -23.19
N GLY A 454 3.21 1.18 -22.32
CA GLY A 454 1.83 1.49 -22.65
C GLY A 454 1.11 0.43 -23.47
N MET A 455 -0.09 0.80 -23.93
CA MET A 455 -0.92 -0.08 -24.77
C MET A 455 -0.36 -0.18 -26.18
N GLN A 456 -0.06 -1.39 -26.61
CA GLN A 456 0.48 -1.69 -27.95
C GLN A 456 -0.45 -2.60 -28.72
N LYS A 457 -0.58 -2.35 -30.03
CA LYS A 457 -1.30 -3.23 -30.95
C LYS A 457 -0.31 -4.15 -31.63
N LEU A 458 -0.39 -5.43 -31.34
CA LEU A 458 0.46 -6.45 -31.93
C LEU A 458 -0.36 -7.28 -32.93
N ALA A 459 0.19 -7.50 -34.12
CA ALA A 459 -0.31 -8.52 -35.05
C ALA A 459 0.11 -9.92 -34.57
N ALA A 460 -0.50 -10.98 -35.08
CA ALA A 460 0.05 -12.32 -34.88
C ALA A 460 1.37 -12.46 -35.62
N GLY A 461 2.42 -12.96 -34.96
CA GLY A 461 3.74 -13.20 -35.57
C GLY A 461 4.88 -12.61 -34.73
N THR A 462 6.04 -12.53 -35.39
CA THR A 462 7.28 -12.06 -34.78
C THR A 462 7.33 -10.54 -34.74
N HIS A 463 7.65 -9.98 -33.57
CA HIS A 463 7.88 -8.55 -33.35
C HIS A 463 9.32 -8.30 -32.92
N THR A 464 9.80 -7.08 -33.12
CA THR A 464 11.12 -6.63 -32.67
C THR A 464 11.00 -5.52 -31.61
N LEU A 465 11.76 -5.66 -30.54
CA LEU A 465 11.97 -4.62 -29.54
C LEU A 465 13.42 -4.18 -29.59
N ARG A 466 13.64 -2.89 -29.90
CA ARG A 466 14.98 -2.33 -30.06
C ARG A 466 15.22 -1.21 -29.07
N PHE A 467 16.36 -1.26 -28.42
CA PHE A 467 16.86 -0.23 -27.52
C PHE A 467 18.02 0.50 -28.21
N GLU A 468 17.87 1.81 -28.44
CA GLU A 468 18.92 2.66 -29.01
C GLU A 468 19.40 3.65 -27.98
N CYS A 469 20.67 3.62 -27.66
CA CYS A 469 21.27 4.62 -26.78
C CYS A 469 21.21 5.98 -27.47
N VAL A 470 20.73 7.01 -26.75
CA VAL A 470 20.62 8.38 -27.25
C VAL A 470 21.36 9.38 -26.36
N GLY A 471 22.05 8.89 -25.34
CA GLY A 471 22.79 9.70 -24.38
C GLY A 471 22.83 9.07 -23.00
N LYS A 472 23.16 9.89 -22.03
CA LYS A 472 23.14 9.53 -20.61
C LYS A 472 22.82 10.72 -19.73
N SER A 473 22.30 10.47 -18.54
CA SER A 473 22.20 11.47 -17.48
C SER A 473 23.56 12.09 -17.18
N ALA A 474 23.61 13.38 -16.85
CA ALA A 474 24.85 14.05 -16.44
C ALA A 474 25.53 13.41 -15.23
N LYS A 475 24.77 12.63 -14.45
CA LYS A 475 25.24 11.90 -13.27
C LYS A 475 25.71 10.48 -13.59
N SER A 476 25.37 9.94 -14.76
CA SER A 476 25.70 8.56 -15.12
C SER A 476 27.16 8.42 -15.51
N ALA A 477 27.81 7.35 -15.01
CA ALA A 477 29.19 7.01 -15.35
C ALA A 477 29.32 6.36 -16.73
N GLY A 478 28.26 5.77 -17.30
CA GLY A 478 28.31 5.00 -18.55
C GLY A 478 27.05 5.09 -19.39
N TYR A 479 26.95 4.18 -20.36
CA TYR A 479 25.86 4.07 -21.33
C TYR A 479 25.20 2.68 -21.27
N PHE A 480 25.45 1.88 -20.24
CA PHE A 480 25.05 0.48 -20.19
C PHE A 480 23.53 0.31 -20.14
N LEU A 481 23.09 -0.93 -20.40
CA LEU A 481 21.68 -1.34 -20.35
C LEU A 481 21.59 -2.74 -19.75
N GLY A 482 20.68 -2.92 -18.81
CA GLY A 482 20.26 -4.21 -18.28
C GLY A 482 18.80 -4.48 -18.60
N PHE A 483 18.54 -5.47 -19.49
CA PHE A 483 17.21 -5.89 -19.85
C PHE A 483 16.88 -7.24 -19.22
N ASP A 484 15.93 -7.26 -18.29
CA ASP A 484 15.51 -8.46 -17.57
C ASP A 484 14.44 -9.22 -18.35
N ALA A 485 13.30 -8.60 -18.67
CA ALA A 485 12.22 -9.26 -19.38
C ALA A 485 11.28 -8.27 -20.09
N LEU A 486 10.68 -8.71 -21.20
CA LEU A 486 9.46 -8.11 -21.76
C LEU A 486 8.26 -8.85 -21.20
N VAL A 487 7.29 -8.11 -20.66
CA VAL A 487 6.09 -8.68 -20.06
C VAL A 487 4.84 -8.03 -20.64
N GLU A 488 3.80 -8.82 -20.79
CA GLU A 488 2.43 -8.36 -20.93
C GLU A 488 1.85 -8.24 -19.52
N ARG A 489 1.39 -7.04 -19.14
CA ARG A 489 0.65 -6.86 -17.90
C ARG A 489 -0.82 -7.15 -18.14
N VAL A 490 -1.32 -8.21 -17.54
CA VAL A 490 -2.71 -8.63 -17.66
C VAL A 490 -3.45 -8.23 -16.41
N SER A 491 -4.55 -7.51 -16.56
CA SER A 491 -5.47 -7.28 -15.44
C SER A 491 -5.89 -8.62 -14.83
N ALA A 492 -6.01 -8.67 -13.49
CA ALA A 492 -6.59 -9.82 -12.81
C ALA A 492 -8.06 -10.06 -13.24
N TYR A 493 -8.68 -9.02 -13.78
CA TYR A 493 -10.02 -9.05 -14.37
C TYR A 493 -9.94 -8.87 -15.88
N VAL A 494 -10.51 -9.83 -16.61
CA VAL A 494 -10.74 -9.74 -18.05
C VAL A 494 -12.16 -9.21 -18.24
N ARG A 495 -12.28 -7.96 -18.72
CA ARG A 495 -13.57 -7.36 -19.04
C ARG A 495 -14.30 -8.26 -20.05
N PRO A 496 -15.56 -8.69 -19.79
CA PRO A 496 -16.33 -9.37 -20.82
C PRO A 496 -16.43 -8.48 -22.06
N PRO A 497 -16.38 -9.04 -23.29
CA PRO A 497 -16.63 -8.25 -24.47
C PRO A 497 -17.96 -7.52 -24.32
N SER A 498 -17.98 -6.21 -24.60
CA SER A 498 -19.20 -5.42 -24.59
C SER A 498 -20.24 -6.14 -25.46
N VAL A 499 -21.38 -6.45 -24.86
CA VAL A 499 -22.56 -6.83 -25.65
C VAL A 499 -23.09 -5.50 -26.18
N ASP A 500 -22.73 -5.19 -27.45
CA ASP A 500 -23.26 -4.05 -28.21
C ASP A 500 -24.77 -4.21 -28.44
#